data_64f31153c74001748cce3265ca417f85
#
_entry.id   64f31153c74001748cce3265ca417f85
#
_cell.length_a   1.000
_cell.length_b   1.000
_cell.length_c   1.000
_cell.angle_alpha   90.00
_cell.angle_beta   90.00
_cell.angle_gamma   90.00
#
_symmetry.space_group_name_H-M   'P 1'
#
loop_
_entity.id
_entity.type
_entity.pdbx_description
1 polymer ?
#
loop_
_entity_poly.entity_id
_entity_poly.type
_entity_poly.pdbx_seq_one_letter_code
_entity_poly.pdbx_strand_id
1 'polypeptide(L)'
;MGQVGSAFATPRGGGKTLVVFYSKSGNTQTIAEMIQEKTGGDLYEIQTVRTYPRERPAAADIPKEERETGNLPELRGAMPDVSQYETVFIGSPIWEYTVATPVMTFLRDVDFRGKTVAGFYTFAGDGRHFERDLRNQSRNAHILESAGFRGTYDTGRGPEPDGRAYQAKRKEEIGRRLDAWLKKILMEKVTDEQYNGT
;
A
#
# COMPACT_ATOMS: atom_id res chain seq x y z
N MET A 1 29.25 9.69 -17.49
CA MET A 1 28.98 8.27 -17.79
C MET A 1 27.62 7.94 -17.22
N GLY A 2 26.67 7.57 -18.09
CA GLY A 2 25.23 7.54 -17.84
C GLY A 2 24.81 6.46 -16.85
N GLN A 3 23.94 6.82 -15.95
CA GLN A 3 23.16 5.88 -15.17
C GLN A 3 22.14 5.21 -16.09
N VAL A 4 22.31 3.91 -16.29
CA VAL A 4 21.29 3.07 -16.91
C VAL A 4 20.25 2.78 -15.83
N GLY A 5 19.24 3.64 -15.72
CA GLY A 5 18.02 3.31 -15.04
C GLY A 5 17.39 2.13 -15.77
N SER A 6 17.38 0.96 -15.14
CA SER A 6 16.60 -0.18 -15.61
C SER A 6 15.11 0.16 -15.48
N ALA A 7 14.58 0.82 -16.49
CA ALA A 7 13.14 0.89 -16.68
C ALA A 7 12.69 -0.54 -16.97
N PHE A 8 11.94 -1.14 -16.05
CA PHE A 8 11.17 -2.33 -16.39
C PHE A 8 10.28 -1.94 -17.56
N ALA A 9 10.54 -2.52 -18.73
CA ALA A 9 9.63 -2.37 -19.86
C ALA A 9 8.25 -2.82 -19.36
N THR A 10 7.28 -1.89 -19.35
CA THR A 10 5.88 -2.22 -19.11
C THR A 10 5.53 -3.39 -20.01
N PRO A 11 5.04 -4.52 -19.48
CA PRO A 11 4.61 -5.62 -20.32
C PRO A 11 3.62 -5.08 -21.34
N ARG A 12 3.80 -5.42 -22.60
CA ARG A 12 2.84 -5.10 -23.66
C ARG A 12 1.54 -5.81 -23.30
N GLY A 13 0.56 -5.05 -22.80
CA GLY A 13 -0.72 -5.54 -22.24
C GLY A 13 -1.06 -4.93 -20.88
N GLY A 14 -0.17 -4.12 -20.29
CA GLY A 14 -0.40 -3.50 -18.99
C GLY A 14 -1.38 -2.34 -19.08
N GLY A 15 -2.62 -2.55 -18.65
CA GLY A 15 -3.58 -1.48 -18.46
C GLY A 15 -3.15 -0.52 -17.36
N LYS A 16 -3.89 0.59 -17.23
CA LYS A 16 -3.58 1.64 -16.24
C LYS A 16 -3.48 1.07 -14.81
N THR A 17 -2.50 1.55 -14.09
CA THR A 17 -2.27 1.22 -12.68
C THR A 17 -2.64 2.39 -11.80
N LEU A 18 -3.31 2.12 -10.67
CA LEU A 18 -3.57 3.08 -9.61
C LEU A 18 -2.85 2.63 -8.34
N VAL A 19 -2.19 3.56 -7.66
CA VAL A 19 -1.57 3.34 -6.35
C VAL A 19 -2.31 4.17 -5.32
N VAL A 20 -3.14 3.52 -4.53
CA VAL A 20 -3.91 4.13 -3.43
C VAL A 20 -3.18 3.88 -2.12
N PHE A 21 -3.01 4.89 -1.29
CA PHE A 21 -2.36 4.69 0.00
C PHE A 21 -2.85 5.67 1.06
N TYR A 22 -2.71 5.27 2.32
CA TYR A 22 -2.74 6.14 3.48
C TYR A 22 -1.38 6.14 4.17
N SER A 23 -0.88 7.31 4.56
CA SER A 23 0.39 7.40 5.27
C SER A 23 0.34 8.45 6.37
N LYS A 24 0.63 8.06 7.62
CA LYS A 24 0.67 8.96 8.77
C LYS A 24 2.06 9.58 8.98
N SER A 25 3.12 8.84 8.66
CA SER A 25 4.50 9.20 8.97
C SER A 25 5.42 9.23 7.74
N GLY A 26 4.85 9.12 6.52
CA GLY A 26 5.61 9.10 5.27
C GLY A 26 6.12 7.72 4.85
N ASN A 27 6.11 6.71 5.73
CA ASN A 27 6.66 5.39 5.37
C ASN A 27 5.89 4.71 4.24
N THR A 28 4.56 4.66 4.33
CA THR A 28 3.71 4.07 3.29
C THR A 28 3.76 4.89 2.01
N GLN A 29 3.80 6.22 2.12
CA GLN A 29 3.97 7.13 0.99
C GLN A 29 5.25 6.84 0.21
N THR A 30 6.39 6.67 0.88
CA THR A 30 7.67 6.33 0.23
C THR A 30 7.55 5.06 -0.63
N ILE A 31 6.89 4.03 -0.13
CA ILE A 31 6.67 2.79 -0.90
C ILE A 31 5.72 3.04 -2.07
N ALA A 32 4.64 3.81 -1.86
CA ALA A 32 3.68 4.16 -2.91
C ALA A 32 4.35 4.91 -4.07
N GLU A 33 5.18 5.90 -3.77
CA GLU A 33 5.96 6.66 -4.75
C GLU A 33 6.93 5.76 -5.53
N MET A 34 7.60 4.80 -4.85
CA MET A 34 8.46 3.84 -5.53
C MET A 34 7.69 2.88 -6.44
N ILE A 35 6.46 2.47 -6.07
CA ILE A 35 5.58 1.66 -6.93
C ILE A 35 5.17 2.51 -8.15
N GLN A 36 4.74 3.74 -7.92
CA GLN A 36 4.38 4.67 -9.00
C GLN A 36 5.53 4.84 -10.00
N GLU A 37 6.75 5.11 -9.51
CA GLU A 37 7.93 5.28 -10.36
C GLU A 37 8.20 4.04 -11.24
N LYS A 38 8.01 2.83 -10.68
CA LYS A 38 8.27 1.57 -11.38
C LYS A 38 7.14 1.15 -12.34
N THR A 39 5.90 1.52 -12.05
CA THR A 39 4.73 1.11 -12.83
C THR A 39 4.22 2.19 -13.78
N GLY A 40 4.61 3.45 -13.58
CA GLY A 40 4.05 4.60 -14.30
C GLY A 40 2.58 4.87 -13.94
N GLY A 41 2.10 4.34 -12.82
CA GLY A 41 0.71 4.46 -12.39
C GLY A 41 0.34 5.83 -11.84
N ASP A 42 -0.95 6.06 -11.69
CA ASP A 42 -1.49 7.23 -10.99
C ASP A 42 -1.41 7.02 -9.47
N LEU A 43 -1.22 8.10 -8.71
CA LEU A 43 -1.10 8.08 -7.26
C LEU A 43 -2.30 8.74 -6.61
N TYR A 44 -2.90 8.09 -5.62
CA TYR A 44 -3.99 8.64 -4.81
C TYR A 44 -3.70 8.47 -3.32
N GLU A 45 -3.52 9.58 -2.63
CA GLU A 45 -3.37 9.59 -1.18
C GLU A 45 -4.74 9.69 -0.50
N ILE A 46 -5.07 8.72 0.33
CA ILE A 46 -6.24 8.77 1.21
C ILE A 46 -6.02 9.84 2.28
N GLN A 47 -6.89 10.82 2.33
CA GLN A 47 -6.91 11.84 3.37
C GLN A 47 -8.19 11.74 4.19
N THR A 48 -8.10 11.99 5.49
CA THR A 48 -9.26 11.99 6.40
C THR A 48 -9.67 13.41 6.77
N VAL A 49 -10.96 13.62 7.01
CA VAL A 49 -11.48 14.90 7.51
C VAL A 49 -10.87 15.19 8.88
N ARG A 50 -10.85 14.20 9.76
CA ARG A 50 -10.19 14.26 11.05
C ARG A 50 -8.74 13.81 10.93
N THR A 51 -7.80 14.57 11.49
CA THR A 51 -6.39 14.16 11.58
C THR A 51 -6.16 13.26 12.80
N TYR A 52 -5.30 12.27 12.66
CA TYR A 52 -4.91 11.40 13.78
C TYR A 52 -3.78 12.04 14.59
N PRO A 53 -3.88 12.07 15.93
CA PRO A 53 -2.82 12.57 16.78
C PRO A 53 -1.53 11.76 16.61
N ARG A 54 -0.38 12.41 16.79
CA ARG A 54 0.92 11.73 16.73
C ARG A 54 1.24 10.96 18.01
N GLU A 55 0.76 11.44 19.13
CA GLU A 55 1.13 10.98 20.47
C GLU A 55 0.20 9.88 20.97
N ARG A 56 0.78 8.90 21.67
CA ARG A 56 0.02 7.90 22.42
C ARG A 56 -0.51 8.51 23.73
N PRO A 57 -1.65 8.01 24.31
CA PRO A 57 -2.41 6.85 23.84
C PRO A 57 -3.34 7.12 22.66
N ALA A 58 -3.82 8.35 22.47
CA ALA A 58 -4.85 8.70 21.49
C ALA A 58 -4.54 8.20 20.05
N ALA A 59 -3.26 8.14 19.68
CA ALA A 59 -2.83 7.59 18.39
C ALA A 59 -3.18 6.12 18.18
N ALA A 60 -3.43 5.37 19.25
CA ALA A 60 -3.82 3.96 19.21
C ALA A 60 -5.29 3.77 19.56
N ASP A 61 -5.81 4.53 20.52
CA ASP A 61 -7.18 4.37 21.02
C ASP A 61 -8.23 4.72 19.96
N ILE A 62 -8.01 5.81 19.20
CA ILE A 62 -8.94 6.25 18.16
C ILE A 62 -9.14 5.17 17.07
N PRO A 63 -8.10 4.63 16.43
CA PRO A 63 -8.28 3.56 15.43
C PRO A 63 -8.91 2.29 15.99
N LYS A 64 -8.63 1.99 17.26
CA LYS A 64 -9.24 0.85 17.94
C LYS A 64 -10.75 1.06 18.10
N GLU A 65 -11.16 2.22 18.64
CA GLU A 65 -12.58 2.58 18.80
C GLU A 65 -13.31 2.59 17.45
N GLU A 66 -12.74 3.21 16.43
CA GLU A 66 -13.29 3.24 15.06
C GLU A 66 -13.61 1.84 14.54
N ARG A 67 -12.72 0.88 14.80
CA ARG A 67 -12.89 -0.51 14.36
C ARG A 67 -13.93 -1.25 15.19
N GLU A 68 -13.90 -1.10 16.52
CA GLU A 68 -14.83 -1.77 17.43
C GLU A 68 -16.27 -1.29 17.26
N THR A 69 -16.45 -0.01 16.97
CA THR A 69 -17.78 0.60 16.79
C THR A 69 -18.27 0.59 15.34
N GLY A 70 -17.37 0.36 14.37
CA GLY A 70 -17.68 0.50 12.95
C GLY A 70 -17.76 1.95 12.46
N ASN A 71 -17.51 2.95 13.33
CA ASN A 71 -17.52 4.37 13.02
C ASN A 71 -16.20 4.77 12.34
N LEU A 72 -15.98 4.26 11.14
CA LEU A 72 -14.78 4.53 10.37
C LEU A 72 -14.66 6.02 10.00
N PRO A 73 -13.43 6.55 9.82
CA PRO A 73 -13.22 7.96 9.53
C PRO A 73 -13.80 8.37 8.18
N GLU A 74 -14.37 9.56 8.13
CA GLU A 74 -14.76 10.20 6.86
C GLU A 74 -13.52 10.57 6.05
N LEU A 75 -13.55 10.27 4.74
CA LEU A 75 -12.49 10.61 3.82
C LEU A 75 -12.71 12.01 3.22
N ARG A 76 -11.62 12.70 2.93
CA ARG A 76 -11.64 14.03 2.32
C ARG A 76 -11.47 13.92 0.82
N GLY A 77 -12.27 14.71 0.08
CA GLY A 77 -12.16 14.80 -1.37
C GLY A 77 -12.91 13.73 -2.14
N ALA A 78 -12.77 13.75 -3.45
CA ALA A 78 -13.42 12.78 -4.33
C ALA A 78 -12.63 11.47 -4.38
N MET A 79 -13.35 10.36 -4.35
CA MET A 79 -12.76 9.02 -4.54
C MET A 79 -12.33 8.84 -6.01
N PRO A 80 -11.22 8.14 -6.27
CA PRO A 80 -10.81 7.85 -7.64
C PRO A 80 -11.80 6.87 -8.29
N ASP A 81 -12.07 7.07 -9.56
CA ASP A 81 -12.82 6.09 -10.35
C ASP A 81 -11.91 4.90 -10.71
N VAL A 82 -12.02 3.83 -9.94
CA VAL A 82 -11.19 2.62 -10.14
C VAL A 82 -11.54 1.88 -11.44
N SER A 83 -12.66 2.19 -12.10
CA SER A 83 -13.06 1.53 -13.34
C SER A 83 -12.06 1.74 -14.49
N GLN A 84 -11.32 2.84 -14.44
CA GLN A 84 -10.31 3.22 -15.43
C GLN A 84 -9.00 2.44 -15.34
N TYR A 85 -8.82 1.64 -14.26
CA TYR A 85 -7.59 0.92 -13.97
C TYR A 85 -7.80 -0.59 -14.07
N GLU A 86 -6.74 -1.30 -14.41
CA GLU A 86 -6.73 -2.78 -14.40
C GLU A 86 -6.12 -3.31 -13.11
N THR A 87 -5.11 -2.62 -12.60
CA THR A 87 -4.41 -2.98 -11.37
C THR A 87 -4.47 -1.86 -10.37
N VAL A 88 -4.87 -2.17 -9.13
CA VAL A 88 -4.92 -1.23 -8.03
C VAL A 88 -4.02 -1.71 -6.88
N PHE A 89 -3.00 -0.95 -6.57
CA PHE A 89 -2.19 -1.17 -5.37
C PHE A 89 -2.82 -0.48 -4.18
N ILE A 90 -2.94 -1.18 -3.05
CA ILE A 90 -3.52 -0.64 -1.81
C ILE A 90 -2.45 -0.60 -0.73
N GLY A 91 -2.06 0.61 -0.33
CA GLY A 91 -1.04 0.87 0.67
C GLY A 91 -1.59 1.28 2.03
N SER A 92 -1.13 0.62 3.09
CA SER A 92 -1.55 0.92 4.46
C SER A 92 -0.41 0.80 5.47
N PRO A 93 -0.32 1.67 6.46
CA PRO A 93 0.41 1.31 7.67
C PRO A 93 -0.36 0.23 8.43
N ILE A 94 0.35 -0.59 9.19
CA ILE A 94 -0.29 -1.54 10.11
C ILE A 94 -0.73 -0.81 11.38
N TRP A 95 -2.04 -0.82 11.62
CA TRP A 95 -2.65 -0.38 12.86
C TRP A 95 -3.39 -1.55 13.51
N GLU A 96 -3.10 -1.83 14.79
CA GLU A 96 -3.70 -2.95 15.52
C GLU A 96 -3.64 -4.28 14.73
N TYR A 97 -2.44 -4.58 14.18
CA TYR A 97 -2.11 -5.80 13.42
C TYR A 97 -2.74 -5.93 12.03
N THR A 98 -3.49 -4.93 11.55
CA THR A 98 -4.22 -4.99 10.29
C THR A 98 -4.20 -3.67 9.51
N VAL A 99 -5.07 -3.56 8.52
CA VAL A 99 -5.31 -2.39 7.68
C VAL A 99 -5.73 -1.18 8.52
N ALA A 100 -5.14 -0.02 8.27
CA ALA A 100 -5.51 1.23 8.94
C ALA A 100 -6.95 1.65 8.61
N THR A 101 -7.66 2.21 9.58
CA THR A 101 -9.08 2.57 9.46
C THR A 101 -9.41 3.53 8.30
N PRO A 102 -8.56 4.49 7.89
CA PRO A 102 -8.79 5.27 6.66
C PRO A 102 -8.82 4.40 5.39
N VAL A 103 -7.97 3.38 5.33
CA VAL A 103 -7.96 2.44 4.19
C VAL A 103 -9.19 1.53 4.26
N MET A 104 -9.64 1.14 5.46
CA MET A 104 -10.91 0.39 5.62
C MET A 104 -12.10 1.17 5.07
N THR A 105 -12.18 2.49 5.31
CA THR A 105 -13.22 3.34 4.71
C THR A 105 -13.17 3.29 3.18
N PHE A 106 -11.96 3.45 2.61
CA PHE A 106 -11.78 3.38 1.16
C PHE A 106 -12.27 2.03 0.60
N LEU A 107 -11.85 0.92 1.21
CA LEU A 107 -12.22 -0.43 0.77
C LEU A 107 -13.74 -0.70 0.87
N ARG A 108 -14.39 -0.19 1.93
CA ARG A 108 -15.84 -0.27 2.11
C ARG A 108 -16.61 0.42 0.98
N ASP A 109 -16.13 1.60 0.58
CA ASP A 109 -16.86 2.49 -0.32
C ASP A 109 -16.55 2.22 -1.81
N VAL A 110 -15.52 1.38 -2.11
CA VAL A 110 -15.11 1.02 -3.47
C VAL A 110 -15.59 -0.38 -3.86
N ASP A 111 -16.08 -0.51 -5.09
CA ASP A 111 -16.29 -1.80 -5.76
C ASP A 111 -15.23 -1.97 -6.85
N PHE A 112 -14.38 -2.97 -6.72
CA PHE A 112 -13.26 -3.19 -7.65
C PHE A 112 -13.68 -3.84 -8.97
N ARG A 113 -14.90 -4.38 -9.08
CA ARG A 113 -15.50 -4.89 -10.34
C ARG A 113 -14.58 -5.84 -11.12
N GLY A 114 -13.96 -6.78 -10.44
CA GLY A 114 -13.05 -7.76 -11.03
C GLY A 114 -11.62 -7.25 -11.27
N LYS A 115 -11.27 -6.03 -10.83
CA LYS A 115 -9.91 -5.50 -10.98
C LYS A 115 -8.92 -6.29 -10.12
N THR A 116 -7.68 -6.37 -10.60
CA THR A 116 -6.57 -6.94 -9.83
C THR A 116 -6.16 -5.97 -8.73
N VAL A 117 -6.09 -6.46 -7.49
CA VAL A 117 -5.67 -5.69 -6.33
C VAL A 117 -4.47 -6.36 -5.66
N ALA A 118 -3.43 -5.60 -5.38
CA ALA A 118 -2.25 -6.05 -4.64
C ALA A 118 -1.99 -5.12 -3.45
N GLY A 119 -1.89 -5.69 -2.26
CA GLY A 119 -1.64 -4.92 -1.05
C GLY A 119 -0.17 -4.67 -0.79
N PHE A 120 0.16 -3.51 -0.24
CA PHE A 120 1.46 -3.29 0.39
C PHE A 120 1.29 -2.60 1.74
N TYR A 121 2.14 -2.94 2.70
CA TYR A 121 1.99 -2.39 4.02
C TYR A 121 3.32 -2.06 4.69
N THR A 122 3.28 -1.06 5.55
CA THR A 122 4.42 -0.69 6.38
C THR A 122 4.14 -1.00 7.84
N PHE A 123 5.13 -1.57 8.52
CA PHE A 123 4.99 -2.05 9.89
C PHE A 123 6.22 -1.78 10.74
N ALA A 124 6.01 -1.57 12.04
CA ALA A 124 7.06 -1.59 13.06
C ALA A 124 7.10 -2.95 13.80
N GLY A 125 5.94 -3.54 14.01
CA GLY A 125 5.74 -4.83 14.70
C GLY A 125 5.28 -5.93 13.75
N ASP A 126 3.99 -6.25 13.79
CA ASP A 126 3.39 -7.40 13.13
C ASP A 126 2.17 -6.99 12.31
N GLY A 127 2.08 -7.46 11.07
CA GLY A 127 0.97 -7.23 10.12
C GLY A 127 0.16 -8.48 9.81
N ARG A 128 0.09 -9.45 10.76
CA ARG A 128 -0.47 -10.80 10.57
C ARG A 128 -1.89 -10.85 9.99
N HIS A 129 -2.68 -9.82 10.16
CA HIS A 129 -4.07 -9.81 9.70
C HIS A 129 -4.29 -8.98 8.42
N PHE A 130 -3.24 -8.30 7.92
CA PHE A 130 -3.35 -7.41 6.78
C PHE A 130 -3.93 -8.11 5.54
N GLU A 131 -3.33 -9.20 5.10
CA GLU A 131 -3.73 -9.94 3.90
C GLU A 131 -5.18 -10.44 3.98
N ARG A 132 -5.53 -11.03 5.14
CA ARG A 132 -6.89 -11.51 5.40
C ARG A 132 -7.91 -10.37 5.30
N ASP A 133 -7.62 -9.26 5.95
CA ASP A 133 -8.57 -8.15 6.06
C ASP A 133 -8.66 -7.33 4.77
N LEU A 134 -7.55 -7.19 4.04
CA LEU A 134 -7.58 -6.65 2.68
C LEU A 134 -8.49 -7.48 1.78
N ARG A 135 -8.32 -8.81 1.79
CA ARG A 135 -9.13 -9.74 0.98
C ARG A 135 -10.61 -9.68 1.33
N ASN A 136 -10.92 -9.67 2.61
CA ASN A 136 -12.32 -9.65 3.09
C ASN A 136 -13.05 -8.34 2.81
N GLN A 137 -12.31 -7.22 2.73
CA GLN A 137 -12.89 -5.89 2.55
C GLN A 137 -12.86 -5.40 1.09
N SER A 138 -12.04 -6.00 0.23
CA SER A 138 -11.95 -5.62 -1.18
C SER A 138 -13.05 -6.29 -2.00
N ARG A 139 -14.20 -5.63 -2.07
CA ARG A 139 -15.38 -6.14 -2.76
C ARG A 139 -15.14 -6.35 -4.26
N ASN A 140 -15.43 -7.55 -4.75
CA ASN A 140 -15.29 -7.92 -6.16
C ASN A 140 -13.89 -7.73 -6.73
N ALA A 141 -12.84 -7.87 -5.91
CA ALA A 141 -11.44 -7.78 -6.33
C ALA A 141 -10.82 -9.16 -6.57
N HIS A 142 -9.94 -9.23 -7.56
CA HIS A 142 -8.99 -10.34 -7.68
C HIS A 142 -7.73 -9.98 -6.89
N ILE A 143 -7.54 -10.63 -5.73
CA ILE A 143 -6.46 -10.27 -4.78
C ILE A 143 -5.22 -11.09 -5.04
N LEU A 144 -4.12 -10.41 -5.38
CA LEU A 144 -2.77 -10.97 -5.45
C LEU A 144 -2.06 -10.90 -4.09
N GLU A 145 -0.92 -11.56 -3.98
CA GLU A 145 -0.11 -11.57 -2.76
C GLU A 145 0.37 -10.16 -2.37
N SER A 146 0.26 -9.82 -1.09
CA SER A 146 0.69 -8.54 -0.55
C SER A 146 2.17 -8.54 -0.13
N ALA A 147 2.79 -7.36 -0.10
CA ALA A 147 4.15 -7.19 0.40
C ALA A 147 4.23 -6.29 1.64
N GLY A 148 4.95 -6.73 2.66
CA GLY A 148 5.21 -5.96 3.86
C GLY A 148 6.60 -5.32 3.86
N PHE A 149 6.69 -4.06 4.29
CA PHE A 149 7.93 -3.31 4.40
C PHE A 149 8.08 -2.77 5.82
N ARG A 150 9.22 -3.03 6.44
CA ARG A 150 9.44 -2.48 7.79
C ARG A 150 9.57 -0.95 7.71
N GLY A 151 8.77 -0.23 8.48
CA GLY A 151 8.81 1.23 8.58
C GLY A 151 10.13 1.75 9.20
N THR A 152 10.47 3.00 8.94
CA THR A 152 11.63 3.69 9.55
C THR A 152 11.34 4.17 10.96
N TYR A 153 10.27 3.69 11.57
CA TYR A 153 9.83 4.22 12.85
C TYR A 153 10.93 4.06 13.90
N ASP A 154 11.24 5.18 14.50
CA ASP A 154 12.02 5.28 15.72
C ASP A 154 11.37 4.39 16.79
N THR A 155 12.01 3.27 17.08
CA THR A 155 11.56 2.36 18.15
C THR A 155 11.88 2.93 19.53
N GLY A 156 12.15 4.26 19.65
CA GLY A 156 12.61 4.90 20.88
C GLY A 156 14.08 4.59 21.23
N ARG A 157 14.77 3.89 20.36
CA ARG A 157 16.23 3.75 20.39
C ARG A 157 16.78 4.89 19.58
N GLY A 158 17.34 5.90 20.20
CA GLY A 158 17.83 7.16 19.70
C GLY A 158 18.34 7.25 18.23
N PRO A 159 18.76 8.41 17.77
CA PRO A 159 19.17 8.56 16.38
C PRO A 159 20.31 7.59 16.06
N GLU A 160 20.09 6.75 15.04
CA GLU A 160 21.14 5.87 14.52
C GLU A 160 22.38 6.71 14.19
N PRO A 161 23.60 6.24 14.51
CA PRO A 161 24.83 7.03 14.42
C PRO A 161 25.16 7.54 13.01
N ASP A 162 24.53 7.01 11.97
CA ASP A 162 24.75 7.38 10.57
C ASP A 162 23.44 7.35 9.76
N GLY A 163 22.56 8.31 10.04
CA GLY A 163 21.22 8.38 9.46
C GLY A 163 21.19 8.35 7.92
N ARG A 164 22.19 8.89 7.23
CA ARG A 164 22.20 8.94 5.75
C ARG A 164 22.57 7.61 5.12
N ALA A 165 23.63 6.96 5.61
CA ALA A 165 24.06 5.66 5.08
C ALA A 165 23.05 4.57 5.40
N TYR A 166 22.44 4.61 6.60
CA TYR A 166 21.33 3.73 6.97
C TYR A 166 20.13 3.91 6.06
N GLN A 167 19.70 5.14 5.80
CA GLN A 167 18.59 5.44 4.91
C GLN A 167 18.86 5.00 3.46
N ALA A 168 20.08 5.21 2.95
CA ALA A 168 20.45 4.77 1.61
C ALA A 168 20.44 3.24 1.47
N LYS A 169 21.08 2.53 2.41
CA LYS A 169 21.10 1.06 2.44
C LYS A 169 19.68 0.48 2.54
N ARG A 170 18.83 1.11 3.36
CA ARG A 170 17.46 0.70 3.53
C ARG A 170 16.62 0.93 2.28
N LYS A 171 16.79 2.08 1.61
CA LYS A 171 16.10 2.36 0.34
C LYS A 171 16.46 1.32 -0.72
N GLU A 172 17.73 0.92 -0.78
CA GLU A 172 18.20 -0.14 -1.68
C GLU A 172 17.58 -1.51 -1.34
N GLU A 173 17.52 -1.89 -0.07
CA GLU A 173 16.89 -3.13 0.38
C GLU A 173 15.39 -3.16 0.07
N ILE A 174 14.68 -2.08 0.35
CA ILE A 174 13.28 -1.89 -0.01
C ILE A 174 13.12 -2.01 -1.53
N GLY A 175 13.98 -1.36 -2.32
CA GLY A 175 13.95 -1.41 -3.78
C GLY A 175 14.07 -2.82 -4.30
N ARG A 176 15.05 -3.60 -3.83
CA ARG A 176 15.21 -5.01 -4.23
C ARG A 176 14.00 -5.87 -3.88
N ARG A 177 13.46 -5.70 -2.67
CA ARG A 177 12.27 -6.44 -2.23
C ARG A 177 11.03 -6.06 -3.05
N LEU A 178 10.88 -4.78 -3.35
CA LEU A 178 9.80 -4.25 -4.18
C LEU A 178 9.89 -4.80 -5.60
N ASP A 179 11.08 -4.81 -6.20
CA ASP A 179 11.31 -5.37 -7.55
C ASP A 179 10.95 -6.85 -7.62
N ALA A 180 11.38 -7.63 -6.63
CA ALA A 180 11.06 -9.05 -6.56
C ALA A 180 9.55 -9.29 -6.45
N TRP A 181 8.87 -8.51 -5.60
CA TRP A 181 7.42 -8.61 -5.44
C TRP A 181 6.65 -8.17 -6.69
N LEU A 182 6.97 -7.01 -7.27
CA LEU A 182 6.32 -6.54 -8.50
C LEU A 182 6.49 -7.53 -9.65
N LYS A 183 7.69 -8.11 -9.80
CA LYS A 183 7.92 -9.16 -10.80
C LYS A 183 7.03 -10.36 -10.57
N LYS A 184 6.89 -10.83 -9.32
CA LYS A 184 6.05 -11.97 -8.96
C LYS A 184 4.58 -11.71 -9.32
N ILE A 185 4.00 -10.61 -8.86
CA ILE A 185 2.58 -10.31 -9.11
C ILE A 185 2.26 -10.05 -10.59
N LEU A 186 3.20 -9.49 -11.34
CA LEU A 186 3.02 -9.33 -12.79
C LEU A 186 3.03 -10.68 -13.52
N MET A 187 3.82 -11.66 -13.06
CA MET A 187 3.80 -13.02 -13.60
C MET A 187 2.50 -13.75 -13.24
N GLU A 188 2.02 -13.63 -12.00
CA GLU A 188 0.74 -14.20 -11.56
C GLU A 188 -0.42 -13.68 -12.41
N LYS A 189 -0.49 -12.35 -12.64
CA LYS A 189 -1.51 -11.72 -13.48
C LYS A 189 -1.54 -12.31 -14.89
N VAL A 190 -0.40 -12.46 -15.54
CA VAL A 190 -0.30 -13.04 -16.91
C VAL A 190 -0.80 -14.48 -16.95
N THR A 191 -0.51 -15.26 -15.94
CA THR A 191 -0.95 -16.67 -15.84
C THR A 191 -2.48 -16.76 -15.70
N ASP A 192 -3.07 -15.92 -14.86
CA ASP A 192 -4.52 -15.90 -14.63
C ASP A 192 -5.31 -15.45 -15.87
N GLU A 193 -4.79 -14.46 -16.62
CA GLU A 193 -5.39 -14.02 -17.88
C GLU A 193 -5.38 -15.11 -18.96
N GLN A 194 -4.35 -15.97 -18.98
CA GLN A 194 -4.26 -17.09 -19.91
C GLN A 194 -5.22 -18.23 -19.57
N TYR A 195 -5.53 -18.46 -18.28
CA TYR A 195 -6.44 -19.53 -17.85
C TYR A 195 -7.91 -19.15 -17.87
N ASN A 196 -8.25 -17.87 -17.68
CA ASN A 196 -9.64 -17.38 -17.61
C ASN A 196 -10.12 -16.76 -18.94
N GLY A 197 -9.30 -16.72 -19.96
CA GLY A 197 -9.59 -16.18 -21.31
C GLY A 197 -10.00 -17.22 -22.34
N THR A 198 -10.24 -18.47 -21.91
CA THR A 198 -10.82 -19.56 -22.70
C THR A 198 -12.20 -19.92 -22.13
#